data_450ee40792ae1f5d0e05840323ad7e25
#
_entry.id   450ee40792ae1f5d0e05840323ad7e25
#
_cell.length_a   1.000
_cell.length_b   1.000
_cell.length_c   1.000
_cell.angle_alpha   90.00
_cell.angle_beta   90.00
_cell.angle_gamma   90.00
#
_symmetry.space_group_name_H-M   'P 1'
#
loop_
_entity.id
_entity.type
_entity.pdbx_description
1 polymer ?
#
loop_
_entity_poly.entity_id
_entity_poly.type
_entity_poly.pdbx_seq_one_letter_code
_entity_poly.pdbx_strand_id
1 'polypeptide(L)'
;MNKPLKLVVPLAVVLAQVACAANAISNVPGAEGPPAMLRAVSRGGSSPIQHVIFIVQENRSFNNLFMGYPRAKTQNYGYDTNGDKIALHSQDLAQDWDINHFSPAFFKACDPQKKLPGTHCKMDGWNSEGAGFGSPANYAYAYVPRAQIEPYWTIAKQYVLADHMFASNLDGSFIAHQYVVAAYASHAVDSPASYWGCEGGSQDTVQTLTAKRTYGSSIVACFNNPTIGSEADADGLSWRFYAGTIDGDGGLWSSYQADSEVYNGPDWTTDVINPPSQFLTDIGAGQLANVTWITPTYANSDHPGLNSSTGPAWVASLVDAVGTSKFWNSTAIFVMWDDWGGWFDPVKPIYKDYDGLGFRVPILMVSPYAKRGYVTHVQYETASVLRFMEDTFGLSQLGAADARAKDPAADAFDYSQKPRKFKEIPGAKPPAFWILQER
;
A
#
# COMPACT_ATOMS: atom_id res chain seq x y z
N MET A 1 -27.64 56.96 58.22
CA MET A 1 -29.02 56.72 57.84
C MET A 1 -29.18 57.18 56.40
N ASN A 2 -28.95 56.32 55.46
CA ASN A 2 -29.25 56.59 54.03
C ASN A 2 -29.66 55.25 53.41
N LYS A 3 -30.85 55.15 52.87
CA LYS A 3 -31.39 54.01 52.16
C LYS A 3 -30.82 53.95 50.76
N PRO A 4 -30.60 52.77 50.17
CA PRO A 4 -30.18 52.64 48.78
C PRO A 4 -31.41 52.69 47.84
N LEU A 5 -31.23 53.40 46.75
CA LEU A 5 -32.11 53.54 45.62
C LEU A 5 -32.13 52.26 44.77
N LYS A 6 -33.30 51.72 44.52
CA LYS A 6 -33.49 50.57 43.59
C LYS A 6 -33.56 51.08 42.18
N LEU A 7 -32.64 50.69 41.34
CA LEU A 7 -32.67 50.92 39.90
C LEU A 7 -33.33 49.71 39.22
N VAL A 8 -34.46 49.93 38.57
CA VAL A 8 -35.16 48.96 37.73
C VAL A 8 -34.65 49.15 36.30
N VAL A 9 -34.07 48.11 35.74
CA VAL A 9 -33.67 48.10 34.31
C VAL A 9 -34.61 47.17 33.53
N PRO A 10 -35.23 47.60 32.45
CA PRO A 10 -36.12 46.77 31.66
C PRO A 10 -35.34 45.76 30.81
N LEU A 11 -35.86 44.52 30.77
CA LEU A 11 -35.39 43.42 29.97
C LEU A 11 -35.75 43.65 28.52
N ALA A 12 -34.79 44.01 27.69
CA ALA A 12 -34.93 44.02 26.24
C ALA A 12 -34.56 42.62 25.66
N VAL A 13 -35.54 41.97 25.08
CA VAL A 13 -35.34 40.72 24.33
C VAL A 13 -34.70 41.07 22.99
N VAL A 14 -33.44 40.69 22.81
CA VAL A 14 -32.76 40.76 21.50
C VAL A 14 -32.81 39.38 20.88
N LEU A 15 -33.60 39.23 19.83
CA LEU A 15 -33.51 38.10 18.90
C LEU A 15 -32.18 38.20 18.15
N ALA A 16 -31.24 37.38 18.47
CA ALA A 16 -30.02 37.19 17.70
C ALA A 16 -30.33 36.30 16.48
N GLN A 17 -30.30 36.88 15.30
CA GLN A 17 -30.19 36.14 14.04
C GLN A 17 -28.85 35.47 13.99
N VAL A 18 -28.85 34.16 13.84
CA VAL A 18 -27.63 33.39 13.53
C VAL A 18 -27.30 33.65 12.06
N ALA A 19 -26.39 34.59 11.82
CA ALA A 19 -25.74 34.73 10.52
C ALA A 19 -24.61 33.70 10.45
N CYS A 20 -24.66 32.81 9.47
CA CYS A 20 -23.56 31.96 9.09
C CYS A 20 -22.34 32.82 8.77
N ALA A 21 -21.36 32.83 9.67
CA ALA A 21 -20.04 33.35 9.37
C ALA A 21 -19.31 32.30 8.54
N ALA A 22 -19.22 32.55 7.23
CA ALA A 22 -18.25 31.86 6.39
C ALA A 22 -16.84 32.20 6.92
N ASN A 23 -16.14 31.22 7.44
CA ASN A 23 -14.74 31.36 7.83
C ASN A 23 -13.93 31.74 6.59
N ALA A 24 -13.36 32.95 6.62
CA ALA A 24 -12.33 33.36 5.70
C ALA A 24 -11.09 32.51 5.98
N ILE A 25 -10.82 31.53 5.13
CA ILE A 25 -9.57 30.80 5.10
C ILE A 25 -8.51 31.79 4.67
N SER A 26 -7.58 32.09 5.59
CA SER A 26 -6.40 32.89 5.29
C SER A 26 -5.58 32.15 4.23
N ASN A 27 -5.43 32.76 3.05
CA ASN A 27 -4.55 32.28 1.99
C ASN A 27 -3.09 32.29 2.49
N VAL A 28 -2.61 31.11 2.94
CA VAL A 28 -1.18 30.82 3.03
C VAL A 28 -0.80 30.29 1.64
N PRO A 29 0.09 30.96 0.89
CA PRO A 29 0.51 30.47 -0.41
C PRO A 29 1.30 29.18 -0.22
N GLY A 30 0.75 28.05 -0.69
CA GLY A 30 1.44 26.75 -0.69
C GLY A 30 0.76 25.60 0.05
N ALA A 31 -0.33 25.82 0.76
CA ALA A 31 -1.15 24.73 1.31
C ALA A 31 -2.31 24.46 0.34
N GLU A 32 -2.11 23.62 -0.66
CA GLU A 32 -3.25 22.98 -1.32
C GLU A 32 -3.87 22.04 -0.31
N GLY A 33 -5.10 22.32 0.12
CA GLY A 33 -5.88 21.39 0.94
C GLY A 33 -6.12 20.07 0.20
N PRO A 34 -6.55 19.02 0.90
CA PRO A 34 -6.88 17.76 0.24
C PRO A 34 -7.81 18.02 -0.94
N PRO A 35 -7.60 17.34 -2.09
CA PRO A 35 -8.47 17.54 -3.25
C PRO A 35 -9.92 17.28 -2.86
N ALA A 36 -10.82 18.11 -3.39
CA ALA A 36 -12.26 17.98 -3.11
C ALA A 36 -12.73 16.56 -3.45
N MET A 37 -13.37 15.88 -2.50
CA MET A 37 -13.90 14.54 -2.70
C MET A 37 -14.86 14.52 -3.90
N LEU A 38 -14.49 13.77 -4.93
CA LEU A 38 -15.32 13.52 -6.10
C LEU A 38 -16.17 12.28 -5.81
N ARG A 39 -17.49 12.43 -5.83
CA ARG A 39 -18.39 11.25 -5.73
C ARG A 39 -18.18 10.36 -6.95
N ALA A 40 -17.88 9.09 -6.71
CA ALA A 40 -17.82 8.07 -7.76
C ALA A 40 -19.19 7.99 -8.47
N VAL A 41 -19.19 8.06 -9.81
CA VAL A 41 -20.35 7.73 -10.60
C VAL A 41 -20.44 6.21 -10.66
N SER A 42 -21.39 5.63 -9.95
CA SER A 42 -21.71 4.21 -10.03
C SER A 42 -21.92 3.81 -11.50
N ARG A 43 -20.96 3.09 -12.08
CA ARG A 43 -21.14 2.44 -13.38
C ARG A 43 -21.89 1.15 -13.12
N GLY A 44 -23.19 1.15 -13.38
CA GLY A 44 -24.09 0.08 -13.11
C GLY A 44 -23.71 -1.26 -13.75
N GLY A 45 -23.16 -2.11 -12.95
CA GLY A 45 -23.03 -3.53 -13.12
C GLY A 45 -22.91 -4.11 -11.72
N SER A 46 -23.83 -4.97 -11.29
CA SER A 46 -23.75 -5.57 -9.97
C SER A 46 -22.51 -6.48 -9.90
N SER A 47 -21.44 -5.99 -9.31
CA SER A 47 -20.27 -6.82 -8.99
C SER A 47 -20.71 -7.97 -8.07
N PRO A 48 -20.29 -9.23 -8.34
CA PRO A 48 -20.53 -10.33 -7.40
C PRO A 48 -19.62 -10.27 -6.16
N ILE A 49 -18.70 -9.31 -6.11
CA ILE A 49 -17.74 -9.14 -5.02
C ILE A 49 -18.40 -8.44 -3.83
N GLN A 50 -18.28 -9.03 -2.67
CA GLN A 50 -18.76 -8.52 -1.38
C GLN A 50 -17.61 -8.34 -0.38
N HIS A 51 -16.44 -8.92 -0.69
CA HIS A 51 -15.26 -8.87 0.15
C HIS A 51 -14.04 -8.58 -0.72
N VAL A 52 -13.27 -7.56 -0.35
CA VAL A 52 -11.98 -7.23 -0.96
C VAL A 52 -10.90 -7.37 0.10
N ILE A 53 -9.88 -8.18 -0.20
CA ILE A 53 -8.74 -8.40 0.69
C ILE A 53 -7.49 -7.88 -0.01
N PHE A 54 -6.75 -7.00 0.67
CA PHE A 54 -5.50 -6.44 0.21
C PHE A 54 -4.36 -6.95 1.12
N ILE A 55 -3.61 -7.93 0.64
CA ILE A 55 -2.42 -8.47 1.30
C ILE A 55 -1.22 -7.67 0.78
N VAL A 56 -0.53 -6.99 1.67
CA VAL A 56 0.66 -6.19 1.34
C VAL A 56 1.88 -6.92 1.87
N GLN A 57 2.80 -7.25 0.99
CA GLN A 57 4.11 -7.81 1.29
C GLN A 57 5.19 -6.73 1.13
N GLU A 58 6.41 -7.05 1.52
CA GLU A 58 7.46 -6.06 1.70
C GLU A 58 8.61 -6.20 0.70
N ASN A 59 8.90 -5.10 0.09
CA ASN A 59 10.11 -4.58 -0.52
C ASN A 59 10.72 -5.45 -1.62
N ARG A 60 9.95 -5.71 -2.69
CA ARG A 60 10.47 -6.43 -3.87
C ARG A 60 9.98 -5.80 -5.18
N SER A 61 10.93 -5.58 -6.11
CA SER A 61 10.55 -5.18 -7.47
C SER A 61 9.89 -6.33 -8.24
N PHE A 62 9.15 -5.97 -9.28
CA PHE A 62 8.53 -6.97 -10.16
C PHE A 62 9.58 -7.91 -10.78
N ASN A 63 10.69 -7.36 -11.27
CA ASN A 63 11.71 -8.16 -11.94
C ASN A 63 12.47 -9.07 -10.96
N ASN A 64 12.60 -8.67 -9.67
CA ASN A 64 13.26 -9.48 -8.65
C ASN A 64 12.52 -10.81 -8.40
N LEU A 65 11.17 -10.79 -8.34
CA LEU A 65 10.38 -11.99 -8.08
C LEU A 65 9.91 -12.73 -9.33
N PHE A 66 9.71 -12.04 -10.44
CA PHE A 66 9.11 -12.62 -11.65
C PHE A 66 10.03 -12.63 -12.87
N MET A 67 11.35 -12.49 -12.70
CA MET A 67 12.28 -12.58 -13.80
C MET A 67 12.10 -13.89 -14.58
N GLY A 68 11.89 -13.77 -15.91
CA GLY A 68 11.64 -14.91 -16.78
C GLY A 68 10.23 -15.49 -16.72
N TYR A 69 9.29 -14.83 -16.04
CA TYR A 69 7.88 -15.28 -16.08
C TYR A 69 7.31 -15.19 -17.51
N PRO A 70 6.69 -16.26 -18.02
CA PRO A 70 6.21 -16.27 -19.42
C PRO A 70 5.25 -15.13 -19.73
N ARG A 71 5.47 -14.44 -20.83
CA ARG A 71 4.67 -13.29 -21.32
C ARG A 71 4.81 -12.01 -20.50
N ALA A 72 5.47 -12.01 -19.35
CA ALA A 72 5.73 -10.81 -18.59
C ALA A 72 6.98 -10.07 -19.12
N LYS A 73 6.96 -8.76 -18.99
CA LYS A 73 8.09 -7.91 -19.39
C LYS A 73 9.19 -7.95 -18.32
N THR A 74 10.17 -8.80 -18.50
CA THR A 74 11.30 -9.02 -17.60
C THR A 74 12.63 -8.96 -18.32
N GLN A 75 13.74 -8.78 -17.61
CA GLN A 75 15.08 -8.73 -18.15
C GLN A 75 16.08 -9.36 -17.18
N ASN A 76 17.07 -10.11 -17.70
CA ASN A 76 18.09 -10.81 -16.94
C ASN A 76 19.44 -10.07 -16.89
N TYR A 77 19.45 -8.79 -17.20
CA TYR A 77 20.62 -7.91 -17.08
C TYR A 77 20.18 -6.47 -16.88
N GLY A 78 21.04 -5.63 -16.35
CA GLY A 78 20.93 -4.18 -16.33
C GLY A 78 22.21 -3.52 -16.83
N TYR A 79 22.30 -2.22 -16.67
CA TYR A 79 23.52 -1.43 -16.90
C TYR A 79 23.84 -0.66 -15.62
N ASP A 80 25.12 -0.45 -15.36
CA ASP A 80 25.57 0.42 -14.27
C ASP A 80 25.85 1.86 -14.76
N THR A 81 26.25 2.74 -13.85
CA THR A 81 26.55 4.15 -14.15
C THR A 81 27.74 4.35 -15.11
N ASN A 82 28.60 3.33 -15.29
CA ASN A 82 29.70 3.34 -16.25
C ASN A 82 29.26 2.89 -17.63
N GLY A 83 28.04 2.37 -17.77
CA GLY A 83 27.52 1.74 -18.99
C GLY A 83 27.91 0.27 -19.14
N ASP A 84 28.47 -0.35 -18.10
CA ASP A 84 28.80 -1.76 -18.09
C ASP A 84 27.55 -2.61 -17.93
N LYS A 85 27.47 -3.69 -18.75
CA LYS A 85 26.36 -4.62 -18.70
C LYS A 85 26.52 -5.58 -17.53
N ILE A 86 25.58 -5.55 -16.58
CA ILE A 86 25.54 -6.38 -15.39
C ILE A 86 24.50 -7.49 -15.57
N ALA A 87 24.93 -8.75 -15.60
CA ALA A 87 23.99 -9.88 -15.57
C ALA A 87 23.36 -10.01 -14.19
N LEU A 88 22.04 -10.26 -14.11
CA LEU A 88 21.38 -10.53 -12.84
C LEU A 88 21.87 -11.88 -12.28
N HIS A 89 22.17 -11.88 -10.98
CA HIS A 89 22.54 -13.09 -10.25
C HIS A 89 21.37 -13.58 -9.38
N SER A 90 21.43 -14.85 -8.98
CA SER A 90 20.45 -15.36 -8.01
C SER A 90 20.81 -14.86 -6.62
N GLN A 91 19.80 -14.39 -5.88
CA GLN A 91 19.88 -14.01 -4.47
C GLN A 91 18.77 -14.74 -3.72
N ASP A 92 19.09 -15.32 -2.59
CA ASP A 92 18.08 -15.96 -1.75
C ASP A 92 17.06 -14.95 -1.25
N LEU A 93 15.80 -15.38 -1.08
CA LEU A 93 14.75 -14.56 -0.51
C LEU A 93 15.13 -14.11 0.90
N ALA A 94 15.62 -15.06 1.72
CA ALA A 94 16.17 -14.78 3.03
C ALA A 94 17.58 -14.21 2.91
N GLN A 95 17.79 -13.04 3.48
CA GLN A 95 19.09 -12.38 3.54
C GLN A 95 19.14 -11.45 4.76
N ASP A 96 20.34 -11.19 5.26
CA ASP A 96 20.60 -10.39 6.47
C ASP A 96 21.08 -8.96 6.17
N TRP A 97 20.98 -8.53 4.95
CA TRP A 97 21.28 -7.16 4.49
C TRP A 97 20.15 -6.61 3.64
N ASP A 98 20.02 -5.29 3.65
CA ASP A 98 18.99 -4.55 2.94
C ASP A 98 19.61 -3.55 1.94
N ILE A 99 18.82 -3.08 1.00
CA ILE A 99 19.18 -2.03 0.03
C ILE A 99 18.36 -0.79 0.37
N ASN A 100 19.02 0.38 0.34
CA ASN A 100 18.29 1.64 0.52
C ASN A 100 17.27 1.83 -0.62
N HIS A 101 16.02 2.08 -0.25
CA HIS A 101 14.90 2.24 -1.17
C HIS A 101 14.02 3.46 -0.88
N PHE A 102 14.52 4.40 -0.05
CA PHE A 102 13.89 5.72 0.14
C PHE A 102 14.08 6.63 -1.08
N SER A 103 13.44 7.79 -1.07
CA SER A 103 13.46 8.75 -2.19
C SER A 103 14.86 9.08 -2.72
N PRO A 104 15.93 9.23 -1.90
CA PRO A 104 17.28 9.44 -2.44
C PRO A 104 17.78 8.26 -3.27
N ALA A 105 17.45 7.02 -2.89
CA ALA A 105 17.82 5.83 -3.64
C ALA A 105 17.05 5.74 -4.96
N PHE A 106 15.74 6.05 -4.94
CA PHE A 106 14.96 6.15 -6.16
C PHE A 106 15.59 7.09 -7.19
N PHE A 107 16.00 8.28 -6.76
CA PHE A 107 16.63 9.24 -7.66
C PHE A 107 17.98 8.75 -8.19
N LYS A 108 18.77 8.04 -7.37
CA LYS A 108 20.03 7.43 -7.80
C LYS A 108 19.81 6.31 -8.80
N ALA A 109 18.92 5.36 -8.49
CA ALA A 109 18.59 4.23 -9.38
C ALA A 109 18.07 4.68 -10.72
N CYS A 110 17.25 5.73 -10.72
CA CYS A 110 16.74 6.36 -11.92
C CYS A 110 17.87 7.00 -12.77
N ASP A 111 18.92 7.53 -12.15
CA ASP A 111 19.96 8.35 -12.78
C ASP A 111 19.36 9.37 -13.78
N PRO A 112 18.72 10.45 -13.28
CA PRO A 112 17.93 11.35 -14.11
C PRO A 112 18.80 12.19 -15.03
N GLN A 113 18.48 12.22 -16.31
CA GLN A 113 19.17 13.02 -17.32
C GLN A 113 18.72 14.47 -17.39
N LYS A 114 17.69 14.87 -16.63
CA LYS A 114 17.02 16.17 -16.78
C LYS A 114 16.76 16.87 -15.44
N LYS A 115 16.32 18.14 -15.55
CA LYS A 115 16.15 19.07 -14.45
C LYS A 115 15.17 18.61 -13.35
N LEU A 116 14.14 17.82 -13.70
CA LEU A 116 13.22 17.28 -12.71
C LEU A 116 13.64 15.83 -12.40
N PRO A 117 14.12 15.55 -11.17
CA PRO A 117 14.57 14.21 -10.78
C PRO A 117 13.50 13.13 -11.01
N GLY A 118 13.91 11.95 -11.43
CA GLY A 118 13.02 10.80 -11.57
C GLY A 118 12.02 10.85 -12.74
N THR A 119 12.18 11.77 -13.72
CA THR A 119 11.24 11.88 -14.85
C THR A 119 11.76 11.32 -16.15
N HIS A 120 13.07 11.22 -16.31
CA HIS A 120 13.75 10.72 -17.51
C HIS A 120 14.85 9.74 -17.12
N CYS A 121 14.45 8.64 -16.49
CA CYS A 121 15.36 7.65 -15.95
C CYS A 121 16.16 6.96 -17.08
N LYS A 122 17.46 6.83 -16.87
CA LYS A 122 18.31 5.92 -17.63
C LYS A 122 18.14 4.48 -17.17
N MET A 123 17.85 4.27 -15.90
CA MET A 123 17.78 2.97 -15.24
C MET A 123 19.14 2.28 -15.10
N ASP A 124 20.19 3.04 -14.87
CA ASP A 124 21.56 2.56 -14.76
C ASP A 124 22.25 2.96 -13.43
N GLY A 125 21.53 3.59 -12.50
CA GLY A 125 22.08 4.05 -11.22
C GLY A 125 21.92 3.10 -10.04
N TRP A 126 21.47 1.86 -10.25
CA TRP A 126 21.19 0.87 -9.21
C TRP A 126 22.42 0.46 -8.38
N ASN A 127 23.63 0.58 -8.93
CA ASN A 127 24.89 0.39 -8.23
C ASN A 127 25.26 1.54 -7.27
N SER A 128 24.46 2.60 -7.22
CA SER A 128 24.73 3.84 -6.46
C SER A 128 23.80 4.03 -5.26
N GLU A 129 22.86 3.13 -5.01
CA GLU A 129 21.82 3.28 -3.98
C GLU A 129 22.38 3.23 -2.56
N GLY A 130 23.19 2.29 -2.30
CA GLY A 130 23.69 1.94 -0.97
C GLY A 130 23.01 0.68 -0.44
N ALA A 131 23.77 -0.16 0.22
CA ALA A 131 23.29 -1.39 0.83
C ALA A 131 23.93 -1.62 2.18
N GLY A 132 23.33 -2.50 3.00
CA GLY A 132 23.81 -2.90 4.30
C GLY A 132 25.16 -3.61 4.24
N PHE A 133 25.82 -3.70 5.38
CA PHE A 133 27.08 -4.44 5.53
C PHE A 133 26.89 -5.92 5.16
N GLY A 134 27.82 -6.45 4.39
CA GLY A 134 27.76 -7.85 3.93
C GLY A 134 27.11 -8.04 2.56
N SER A 135 26.53 -7.00 1.96
CA SER A 135 25.96 -7.09 0.62
C SER A 135 27.03 -7.45 -0.44
N PRO A 136 26.70 -8.32 -1.43
CA PRO A 136 27.63 -8.69 -2.48
C PRO A 136 27.83 -7.53 -3.49
N ALA A 137 28.83 -7.65 -4.35
CA ALA A 137 28.96 -6.73 -5.49
C ALA A 137 27.71 -6.81 -6.38
N ASN A 138 27.30 -5.68 -6.94
CA ASN A 138 26.10 -5.58 -7.80
C ASN A 138 24.81 -6.06 -7.11
N TYR A 139 24.69 -5.88 -5.81
CA TYR A 139 23.62 -6.35 -4.94
C TYR A 139 22.21 -6.11 -5.51
N ALA A 140 21.95 -4.94 -6.10
CA ALA A 140 20.63 -4.61 -6.64
C ALA A 140 20.25 -5.42 -7.88
N TYR A 141 21.24 -5.92 -8.65
CA TYR A 141 21.02 -6.67 -9.90
C TYR A 141 20.79 -8.16 -9.61
N ALA A 142 19.70 -8.48 -8.94
CA ALA A 142 19.44 -9.83 -8.52
C ALA A 142 17.98 -10.26 -8.75
N TYR A 143 17.77 -11.57 -8.76
CA TYR A 143 16.45 -12.20 -8.79
C TYR A 143 16.39 -13.33 -7.74
N VAL A 144 15.20 -13.54 -7.18
CA VAL A 144 14.94 -14.65 -6.27
C VAL A 144 14.74 -15.95 -7.06
N PRO A 145 15.43 -17.06 -6.72
CA PRO A 145 15.20 -18.35 -7.36
C PRO A 145 13.73 -18.79 -7.23
N ARG A 146 13.12 -19.17 -8.36
CA ARG A 146 11.70 -19.55 -8.41
C ARG A 146 11.32 -20.59 -7.36
N ALA A 147 12.21 -21.54 -7.05
CA ALA A 147 11.93 -22.60 -6.06
C ALA A 147 11.57 -22.05 -4.68
N GLN A 148 12.07 -20.86 -4.32
CA GLN A 148 11.80 -20.21 -3.03
C GLN A 148 10.47 -19.44 -3.01
N ILE A 149 9.97 -19.08 -4.19
CA ILE A 149 8.75 -18.27 -4.38
C ILE A 149 7.70 -18.98 -5.25
N GLU A 150 7.75 -20.33 -5.32
CA GLU A 150 6.81 -21.13 -6.13
C GLU A 150 5.33 -20.87 -5.79
N PRO A 151 4.92 -20.56 -4.53
CA PRO A 151 3.56 -20.16 -4.25
C PRO A 151 3.10 -18.96 -5.08
N TYR A 152 3.88 -17.89 -5.18
CA TYR A 152 3.55 -16.71 -5.99
C TYR A 152 3.43 -17.04 -7.48
N TRP A 153 4.36 -17.84 -8.00
CA TRP A 153 4.30 -18.29 -9.39
C TRP A 153 3.10 -19.19 -9.66
N THR A 154 2.68 -19.99 -8.66
CA THR A 154 1.48 -20.83 -8.78
C THR A 154 0.21 -19.98 -8.77
N ILE A 155 0.13 -18.97 -7.90
CA ILE A 155 -0.98 -17.99 -7.91
C ILE A 155 -1.05 -17.29 -9.28
N ALA A 156 0.07 -16.78 -9.78
CA ALA A 156 0.13 -16.13 -11.10
C ALA A 156 -0.33 -17.05 -12.24
N LYS A 157 0.00 -18.35 -12.19
CA LYS A 157 -0.45 -19.33 -13.19
C LYS A 157 -1.95 -19.67 -13.10
N GLN A 158 -2.52 -19.54 -11.92
CA GLN A 158 -3.94 -19.84 -11.71
C GLN A 158 -4.85 -18.63 -11.90
N TYR A 159 -4.31 -17.42 -11.68
CA TYR A 159 -5.05 -16.17 -11.65
C TYR A 159 -4.37 -15.10 -12.51
N VAL A 160 -4.36 -13.85 -12.09
CA VAL A 160 -3.83 -12.72 -12.85
C VAL A 160 -2.54 -12.21 -12.22
N LEU A 161 -1.55 -11.93 -13.08
CA LEU A 161 -0.32 -11.21 -12.76
C LEU A 161 -0.29 -9.92 -13.59
N ALA A 162 -0.07 -8.75 -13.00
CA ALA A 162 0.14 -7.53 -13.74
C ALA A 162 1.64 -7.20 -13.82
N ASP A 163 2.16 -7.04 -15.04
CA ASP A 163 3.57 -6.74 -15.28
C ASP A 163 3.86 -5.24 -15.51
N HIS A 164 2.84 -4.41 -15.37
CA HIS A 164 2.92 -2.94 -15.39
C HIS A 164 2.24 -2.32 -14.17
N MET A 165 2.49 -2.90 -13.00
CA MET A 165 2.09 -2.37 -11.70
C MET A 165 3.23 -1.53 -11.13
N PHE A 166 2.94 -0.30 -10.69
CA PHE A 166 3.91 0.63 -10.14
C PHE A 166 3.49 1.03 -8.72
N ALA A 167 4.44 1.30 -7.84
CA ALA A 167 4.11 1.99 -6.59
C ALA A 167 3.52 3.38 -6.92
N SER A 168 2.45 3.78 -6.23
CA SER A 168 1.83 5.10 -6.43
C SER A 168 2.73 6.25 -5.99
N ASN A 169 3.74 5.96 -5.17
CA ASN A 169 4.76 6.89 -4.70
C ASN A 169 6.17 6.39 -5.07
N LEU A 170 7.17 7.25 -4.87
CA LEU A 170 8.57 6.96 -5.21
C LEU A 170 9.42 6.56 -4.00
N ASP A 171 8.84 6.38 -2.83
CA ASP A 171 9.55 6.24 -1.56
C ASP A 171 9.40 4.83 -0.94
N GLY A 172 9.99 4.63 0.24
CA GLY A 172 9.96 3.39 1.00
C GLY A 172 8.67 3.16 1.78
N SER A 173 8.69 2.13 2.61
CA SER A 173 7.51 1.49 3.19
C SER A 173 6.60 2.43 3.99
N PHE A 174 7.14 3.34 4.83
CA PHE A 174 6.28 4.21 5.63
C PHE A 174 5.30 5.01 4.76
N ILE A 175 5.81 5.57 3.65
CA ILE A 175 5.00 6.33 2.70
C ILE A 175 4.15 5.40 1.84
N ALA A 176 4.72 4.29 1.35
CA ALA A 176 4.01 3.32 0.54
C ALA A 176 2.75 2.79 1.25
N HIS A 177 2.84 2.52 2.55
CA HIS A 177 1.71 2.08 3.36
C HIS A 177 0.61 3.12 3.54
N GLN A 178 0.89 4.42 3.41
CA GLN A 178 -0.18 5.43 3.38
C GLN A 178 -1.01 5.32 2.09
N TYR A 179 -0.37 5.02 0.96
CA TYR A 179 -1.07 4.80 -0.31
C TYR A 179 -1.89 3.49 -0.35
N VAL A 180 -1.72 2.60 0.61
CA VAL A 180 -2.53 1.38 0.77
C VAL A 180 -3.93 1.68 1.30
N VAL A 181 -4.10 2.77 2.05
CA VAL A 181 -5.38 3.12 2.70
C VAL A 181 -5.94 4.47 2.28
N ALA A 182 -5.09 5.47 1.96
CA ALA A 182 -5.47 6.87 1.78
C ALA A 182 -5.24 7.42 0.36
N ALA A 183 -4.57 6.70 -0.54
CA ALA A 183 -4.16 7.19 -1.87
C ALA A 183 -3.37 8.52 -1.86
N TYR A 184 -2.85 8.92 -0.70
CA TYR A 184 -2.13 10.17 -0.48
C TYR A 184 -1.34 10.12 0.84
N ALA A 185 -0.17 10.76 0.88
CA ALA A 185 0.69 10.85 2.07
C ALA A 185 1.15 12.29 2.34
N SER A 186 0.34 13.31 2.01
CA SER A 186 0.65 14.73 2.25
C SER A 186 2.02 15.17 1.69
N HIS A 187 2.42 14.59 0.56
CA HIS A 187 3.72 14.78 -0.09
C HIS A 187 4.92 14.37 0.79
N ALA A 188 4.70 13.60 1.84
CA ALA A 188 5.75 13.11 2.71
C ALA A 188 6.69 12.15 1.97
N VAL A 189 7.93 12.12 2.44
CA VAL A 189 9.00 11.21 1.99
C VAL A 189 9.81 10.76 3.19
N ASP A 190 10.52 9.65 3.01
CA ASP A 190 11.35 8.98 4.01
C ASP A 190 10.51 8.46 5.20
N SER A 191 11.14 8.16 6.31
CA SER A 191 10.49 7.63 7.51
C SER A 191 10.65 8.57 8.68
N PRO A 192 9.73 8.53 9.67
CA PRO A 192 9.95 9.19 10.95
C PRO A 192 11.23 8.68 11.65
N ALA A 193 11.85 9.55 12.44
CA ALA A 193 13.15 9.23 13.06
C ALA A 193 13.03 8.30 14.29
N SER A 194 11.90 8.29 14.98
CA SER A 194 11.77 7.66 16.30
C SER A 194 10.57 6.76 16.45
N TYR A 195 9.43 7.13 15.87
CA TYR A 195 8.16 6.41 15.93
C TYR A 195 7.57 6.28 14.54
N TRP A 196 6.50 5.50 14.42
CA TRP A 196 5.89 5.21 13.14
C TRP A 196 4.52 5.87 13.00
N GLY A 197 4.45 7.18 13.25
CA GLY A 197 3.21 7.92 13.04
C GLY A 197 2.69 8.64 14.29
N CYS A 198 1.41 8.47 14.63
CA CYS A 198 0.72 9.27 15.63
C CYS A 198 1.24 9.09 17.06
N GLU A 199 1.83 7.93 17.39
CA GLU A 199 2.43 7.68 18.70
C GLU A 199 3.53 8.68 19.04
N GLY A 200 4.36 9.07 18.07
CA GLY A 200 5.44 10.05 18.26
C GLY A 200 4.96 11.47 18.48
N GLY A 201 3.69 11.76 18.28
CA GLY A 201 3.10 13.07 18.45
C GLY A 201 3.77 14.13 17.58
N SER A 202 3.82 15.37 18.05
CA SER A 202 4.37 16.50 17.28
C SER A 202 5.89 16.48 17.08
N GLN A 203 6.61 15.58 17.75
CA GLN A 203 8.07 15.45 17.63
C GLN A 203 8.47 14.47 16.52
N ASP A 204 7.56 13.60 16.12
CA ASP A 204 7.81 12.64 15.06
C ASP A 204 7.42 13.24 13.71
N THR A 205 8.42 13.54 12.89
CA THR A 205 8.21 14.27 11.64
C THR A 205 8.87 13.56 10.46
N VAL A 206 8.30 13.79 9.29
CA VAL A 206 8.86 13.39 7.99
C VAL A 206 9.07 14.60 7.10
N GLN A 207 10.00 14.51 6.17
CA GLN A 207 10.19 15.53 5.15
C GLN A 207 9.09 15.47 4.08
N THR A 208 8.93 16.54 3.33
CA THR A 208 8.04 16.57 2.17
C THR A 208 8.82 16.77 0.87
N LEU A 209 8.24 16.37 -0.26
CA LEU A 209 8.70 16.78 -1.58
C LEU A 209 8.00 18.06 -2.04
N THR A 210 8.75 18.91 -2.73
CA THR A 210 8.19 20.03 -3.49
C THR A 210 7.84 19.59 -4.91
N ALA A 211 7.08 20.39 -5.64
CA ALA A 211 6.79 20.15 -7.05
C ALA A 211 8.04 20.07 -7.97
N LYS A 212 9.19 20.49 -7.47
CA LYS A 212 10.51 20.36 -8.13
C LYS A 212 11.24 19.07 -7.75
N ARG A 213 10.60 18.20 -6.95
CA ARG A 213 11.22 16.99 -6.37
C ARG A 213 12.51 17.30 -5.59
N THR A 214 12.48 18.40 -4.85
CA THR A 214 13.48 18.74 -3.83
C THR A 214 12.84 18.62 -2.45
N TYR A 215 13.64 18.40 -1.43
CA TYR A 215 13.12 18.31 -0.06
C TYR A 215 12.59 19.65 0.42
N GLY A 216 11.37 19.62 0.98
CA GLY A 216 10.67 20.77 1.54
C GLY A 216 10.73 20.82 3.06
N SER A 217 9.68 21.38 3.69
CA SER A 217 9.54 21.38 5.14
C SER A 217 9.21 20.00 5.69
N SER A 218 9.50 19.77 6.97
CA SER A 218 9.00 18.60 7.69
C SER A 218 7.56 18.85 8.15
N ILE A 219 6.79 17.78 8.17
CA ILE A 219 5.42 17.72 8.73
C ILE A 219 5.35 16.61 9.78
N VAL A 220 4.36 16.67 10.66
CA VAL A 220 4.13 15.62 11.65
C VAL A 220 3.72 14.35 10.91
N ALA A 221 4.29 13.21 11.31
CA ALA A 221 4.04 11.91 10.71
C ALA A 221 2.69 11.28 11.12
N CYS A 222 1.75 12.08 11.55
CA CYS A 222 0.39 11.68 11.90
C CYS A 222 -0.55 12.46 10.98
N PHE A 223 -1.02 11.79 9.94
CA PHE A 223 -1.78 12.40 8.86
C PHE A 223 -3.26 12.50 9.20
N ASN A 224 -3.98 13.36 8.50
CA ASN A 224 -5.43 13.49 8.59
C ASN A 224 -6.02 13.45 7.17
N ASN A 225 -5.68 12.40 6.45
CA ASN A 225 -6.17 12.18 5.10
C ASN A 225 -7.43 11.31 5.13
N PRO A 226 -8.40 11.49 4.23
CA PRO A 226 -9.50 10.54 4.10
C PRO A 226 -8.93 9.16 3.70
N THR A 227 -9.52 8.10 4.26
CA THR A 227 -9.10 6.71 4.02
C THR A 227 -10.27 5.86 3.53
N ILE A 228 -9.98 4.71 2.93
CA ILE A 228 -11.03 3.74 2.60
C ILE A 228 -11.76 3.26 3.87
N GLY A 229 -11.09 3.19 5.02
CA GLY A 229 -11.73 2.86 6.31
C GLY A 229 -12.77 3.89 6.68
N SER A 230 -12.43 5.19 6.67
CA SER A 230 -13.38 6.27 6.99
C SER A 230 -14.56 6.35 6.00
N GLU A 231 -14.33 6.09 4.70
CA GLU A 231 -15.41 5.99 3.72
C GLU A 231 -16.30 4.75 3.95
N ALA A 232 -15.70 3.61 4.32
CA ALA A 232 -16.45 2.40 4.64
C ALA A 232 -17.37 2.61 5.87
N ASP A 233 -16.89 3.27 6.91
CA ASP A 233 -17.68 3.61 8.10
C ASP A 233 -18.85 4.53 7.75
N ALA A 234 -18.59 5.55 6.93
CA ALA A 234 -19.62 6.48 6.48
C ALA A 234 -20.75 5.78 5.69
N ASP A 235 -20.43 4.71 4.96
CA ASP A 235 -21.36 3.92 4.16
C ASP A 235 -21.86 2.65 4.89
N GLY A 236 -21.46 2.43 6.15
CA GLY A 236 -21.89 1.31 6.98
C GLY A 236 -21.32 -0.05 6.56
N LEU A 237 -20.18 -0.05 5.87
CA LEU A 237 -19.43 -1.25 5.51
C LEU A 237 -18.46 -1.61 6.64
N SER A 238 -18.26 -2.91 6.83
CA SER A 238 -17.25 -3.38 7.79
C SER A 238 -15.85 -3.39 7.16
N TRP A 239 -14.84 -3.01 7.94
CA TRP A 239 -13.47 -3.15 7.54
C TRP A 239 -12.59 -3.72 8.66
N ARG A 240 -11.41 -4.22 8.34
CA ARG A 240 -10.40 -4.73 9.28
C ARG A 240 -9.01 -4.53 8.71
N PHE A 241 -8.07 -4.12 9.56
CA PHE A 241 -6.66 -4.03 9.24
C PHE A 241 -5.87 -4.95 10.17
N TYR A 242 -5.35 -6.04 9.65
CA TYR A 242 -4.56 -7.02 10.40
C TYR A 242 -3.08 -6.72 10.25
N ALA A 243 -2.40 -6.40 11.35
CA ALA A 243 -0.99 -6.01 11.36
C ALA A 243 -0.26 -6.50 12.63
N GLY A 244 1.07 -6.35 12.65
CA GLY A 244 1.85 -6.45 13.88
C GLY A 244 1.50 -5.34 14.86
N THR A 245 1.87 -5.51 16.13
CA THR A 245 1.73 -4.45 17.12
C THR A 245 2.69 -3.30 16.82
N ILE A 246 2.33 -2.05 17.15
CA ILE A 246 3.16 -0.86 16.90
C ILE A 246 4.60 -1.02 17.40
N ASP A 247 4.76 -1.46 18.65
CA ASP A 247 6.08 -1.68 19.27
C ASP A 247 6.67 -3.06 18.95
N GLY A 248 6.04 -3.78 18.06
CA GLY A 248 6.36 -5.18 17.81
C GLY A 248 6.78 -5.48 16.39
N ASP A 249 6.77 -6.76 16.12
CA ASP A 249 7.23 -7.37 14.89
C ASP A 249 6.32 -7.02 13.71
N GLY A 250 6.76 -6.11 12.84
CA GLY A 250 6.01 -5.65 11.67
C GLY A 250 5.00 -4.53 11.95
N GLY A 251 4.96 -3.96 13.15
CA GLY A 251 4.03 -2.87 13.49
C GLY A 251 4.24 -1.62 12.65
N LEU A 252 5.46 -1.36 12.19
CA LEU A 252 5.78 -0.22 11.32
C LEU A 252 5.02 -0.24 9.97
N TRP A 253 4.47 -1.38 9.57
CA TRP A 253 3.68 -1.53 8.33
C TRP A 253 2.17 -1.36 8.55
N SER A 254 1.75 -1.00 9.76
CA SER A 254 0.36 -0.67 10.04
C SER A 254 0.04 0.75 9.55
N SER A 255 -0.61 0.89 8.41
CA SER A 255 -0.94 2.19 7.81
C SER A 255 -1.69 3.12 8.76
N TYR A 256 -2.66 2.59 9.48
CA TYR A 256 -3.53 3.36 10.36
C TYR A 256 -2.87 3.90 11.63
N GLN A 257 -1.65 3.44 11.98
CA GLN A 257 -0.88 4.08 13.06
C GLN A 257 -0.45 5.51 12.73
N ALA A 258 -0.40 5.85 11.46
CA ALA A 258 -0.10 7.20 10.97
C ALA A 258 -1.35 7.97 10.52
N ASP A 259 -2.54 7.43 10.70
CA ASP A 259 -3.81 8.11 10.48
C ASP A 259 -4.38 8.63 11.80
N SER A 260 -4.56 9.96 11.89
CA SER A 260 -4.96 10.64 13.12
C SER A 260 -6.38 10.30 13.58
N GLU A 261 -7.30 10.10 12.64
CA GLU A 261 -8.70 9.81 12.95
C GLU A 261 -8.83 8.41 13.52
N VAL A 262 -8.26 7.42 12.85
CA VAL A 262 -8.31 6.03 13.29
C VAL A 262 -7.48 5.83 14.56
N TYR A 263 -6.22 6.29 14.60
CA TYR A 263 -5.33 6.08 15.74
C TYR A 263 -5.90 6.64 17.05
N ASN A 264 -6.54 7.80 17.02
CA ASN A 264 -7.13 8.42 18.20
C ASN A 264 -8.62 8.08 18.38
N GLY A 265 -9.21 7.35 17.44
CA GLY A 265 -10.61 6.97 17.43
C GLY A 265 -10.88 5.57 18.01
N PRO A 266 -12.15 5.17 18.05
CA PRO A 266 -12.54 3.83 18.50
C PRO A 266 -12.03 2.72 17.58
N ASP A 267 -11.87 2.99 16.28
CA ASP A 267 -11.52 2.01 15.25
C ASP A 267 -10.11 1.44 15.44
N TRP A 268 -9.22 2.20 16.10
CA TRP A 268 -7.91 1.68 16.51
C TRP A 268 -7.99 0.41 17.35
N THR A 269 -9.01 0.30 18.20
CA THR A 269 -9.20 -0.85 19.08
C THR A 269 -10.18 -1.88 18.55
N THR A 270 -11.05 -1.50 17.61
CA THR A 270 -12.10 -2.39 17.08
C THR A 270 -11.76 -2.96 15.71
N ASP A 271 -11.02 -2.22 14.89
CA ASP A 271 -10.83 -2.56 13.47
C ASP A 271 -9.37 -2.76 13.07
N VAL A 272 -8.40 -2.23 13.85
CA VAL A 272 -6.98 -2.55 13.72
C VAL A 272 -6.65 -3.73 14.64
N ILE A 273 -6.41 -4.88 14.04
CA ILE A 273 -6.32 -6.19 14.73
C ILE A 273 -4.87 -6.68 14.71
N ASN A 274 -4.41 -7.16 15.85
CA ASN A 274 -3.10 -7.82 15.98
C ASN A 274 -3.19 -9.10 16.84
N PRO A 275 -2.37 -10.11 16.59
CA PRO A 275 -1.43 -10.22 15.47
C PRO A 275 -2.14 -10.50 14.13
N PRO A 276 -1.43 -10.38 12.97
CA PRO A 276 -2.06 -10.60 11.65
C PRO A 276 -2.60 -12.01 11.44
N SER A 277 -2.08 -13.03 12.13
CA SER A 277 -2.63 -14.39 12.10
C SER A 277 -4.05 -14.52 12.68
N GLN A 278 -4.56 -13.49 13.39
CA GLN A 278 -5.95 -13.44 13.84
C GLN A 278 -6.93 -13.52 12.65
N PHE A 279 -6.54 -13.01 11.48
CA PHE A 279 -7.30 -13.20 10.24
C PHE A 279 -7.66 -14.67 9.97
N LEU A 280 -6.72 -15.59 10.18
CA LEU A 280 -6.97 -17.03 9.97
C LEU A 280 -7.98 -17.61 10.98
N THR A 281 -7.99 -17.09 12.21
CA THR A 281 -8.99 -17.43 13.23
C THR A 281 -10.36 -16.93 12.82
N ASP A 282 -10.45 -15.68 12.37
CA ASP A 282 -11.71 -15.03 12.00
C ASP A 282 -12.34 -15.69 10.77
N ILE A 283 -11.56 -15.99 9.73
CA ILE A 283 -12.02 -16.77 8.57
C ILE A 283 -12.55 -18.13 9.00
N GLY A 284 -11.81 -18.85 9.89
CA GLY A 284 -12.23 -20.14 10.43
C GLY A 284 -13.53 -20.06 11.23
N ALA A 285 -13.77 -18.96 11.91
CA ALA A 285 -15.03 -18.65 12.62
C ALA A 285 -16.14 -18.16 11.68
N GLY A 286 -15.88 -18.05 10.39
CA GLY A 286 -16.85 -17.58 9.39
C GLY A 286 -17.10 -16.07 9.45
N GLN A 287 -16.08 -15.30 9.81
CA GLN A 287 -16.09 -13.84 9.84
C GLN A 287 -15.14 -13.28 8.75
N LEU A 288 -15.62 -12.32 7.99
CA LEU A 288 -14.83 -11.58 7.00
C LEU A 288 -15.49 -10.21 6.78
N ALA A 289 -14.73 -9.14 6.92
CA ALA A 289 -15.18 -7.79 6.63
C ALA A 289 -15.38 -7.55 5.12
N ASN A 290 -16.10 -6.50 4.75
CA ASN A 290 -16.24 -6.08 3.35
C ASN A 290 -14.87 -5.67 2.78
N VAL A 291 -14.08 -4.90 3.56
CA VAL A 291 -12.72 -4.49 3.19
C VAL A 291 -11.75 -5.00 4.24
N THR A 292 -10.67 -5.63 3.79
CA THR A 292 -9.67 -6.21 4.70
C THR A 292 -8.27 -5.92 4.18
N TRP A 293 -7.39 -5.43 5.05
CA TRP A 293 -5.95 -5.34 4.80
C TRP A 293 -5.22 -6.32 5.69
N ILE A 294 -4.12 -6.86 5.18
CA ILE A 294 -3.23 -7.75 5.94
C ILE A 294 -1.80 -7.39 5.61
N THR A 295 -1.05 -6.94 6.62
CA THR A 295 0.40 -6.79 6.56
C THR A 295 1.06 -7.88 7.40
N PRO A 296 2.24 -8.40 7.01
CA PRO A 296 2.89 -9.50 7.71
C PRO A 296 3.59 -9.03 8.98
N THR A 297 4.01 -9.98 9.82
CA THR A 297 5.11 -9.78 10.77
C THR A 297 6.46 -9.78 10.02
N TYR A 298 7.54 -9.37 10.69
CA TYR A 298 8.90 -9.45 10.13
C TYR A 298 9.24 -10.86 9.64
N ALA A 299 8.92 -11.87 10.44
CA ALA A 299 9.17 -13.26 10.09
C ALA A 299 8.40 -13.74 8.87
N ASN A 300 7.26 -13.14 8.55
CA ASN A 300 6.34 -13.55 7.48
C ASN A 300 6.38 -12.61 6.27
N SER A 301 7.29 -11.64 6.26
CA SER A 301 7.52 -10.73 5.14
C SER A 301 8.61 -11.24 4.19
N ASP A 302 8.64 -10.66 3.00
CA ASP A 302 9.71 -10.85 2.03
C ASP A 302 10.81 -9.78 2.17
N HIS A 303 10.75 -8.93 3.23
CA HIS A 303 11.63 -7.80 3.42
C HIS A 303 13.11 -8.21 3.46
N PRO A 304 13.98 -7.59 2.65
CA PRO A 304 15.42 -7.80 2.76
C PRO A 304 15.93 -7.39 4.15
N GLY A 305 16.98 -8.05 4.63
CA GLY A 305 17.57 -7.74 5.94
C GLY A 305 16.92 -8.45 7.13
N LEU A 306 15.75 -9.06 6.96
CA LEU A 306 15.06 -9.78 8.03
C LEU A 306 15.34 -11.29 8.05
N ASN A 307 16.14 -11.78 7.11
CA ASN A 307 16.56 -13.20 6.99
C ASN A 307 15.39 -14.20 7.02
N SER A 308 14.25 -13.80 6.42
CA SER A 308 13.04 -14.63 6.33
C SER A 308 12.80 -15.17 4.93
N SER A 309 12.20 -16.36 4.85
CA SER A 309 11.76 -17.00 3.61
C SER A 309 10.32 -17.53 3.72
N THR A 310 9.58 -17.14 4.74
CA THR A 310 8.23 -17.67 5.01
C THR A 310 7.11 -16.91 4.30
N GLY A 311 7.38 -15.70 3.78
CA GLY A 311 6.40 -14.85 3.10
C GLY A 311 5.57 -15.56 2.03
N PRO A 312 6.18 -16.34 1.09
CA PRO A 312 5.42 -17.08 0.09
C PRO A 312 4.43 -18.11 0.68
N ALA A 313 4.83 -18.80 1.75
CA ALA A 313 3.98 -19.78 2.44
C ALA A 313 2.88 -19.07 3.26
N TRP A 314 3.19 -17.92 3.85
CA TRP A 314 2.23 -17.08 4.57
C TRP A 314 1.11 -16.62 3.63
N VAL A 315 1.46 -15.98 2.52
CA VAL A 315 0.49 -15.54 1.52
C VAL A 315 -0.34 -16.70 0.97
N ALA A 316 0.30 -17.84 0.65
CA ALA A 316 -0.43 -19.03 0.21
C ALA A 316 -1.47 -19.48 1.24
N SER A 317 -1.13 -19.43 2.54
CA SER A 317 -2.03 -19.84 3.62
C SER A 317 -3.22 -18.90 3.78
N LEU A 318 -3.00 -17.58 3.63
CA LEU A 318 -4.09 -16.59 3.63
C LEU A 318 -5.05 -16.81 2.45
N VAL A 319 -4.49 -17.02 1.26
CA VAL A 319 -5.27 -17.28 0.04
C VAL A 319 -6.06 -18.59 0.18
N ASP A 320 -5.44 -19.65 0.71
CA ASP A 320 -6.08 -20.95 0.92
C ASP A 320 -7.21 -20.88 1.96
N ALA A 321 -7.00 -20.14 3.03
CA ALA A 321 -8.02 -19.94 4.06
C ALA A 321 -9.30 -19.32 3.47
N VAL A 322 -9.16 -18.33 2.61
CA VAL A 322 -10.30 -17.70 1.92
C VAL A 322 -10.87 -18.64 0.85
N GLY A 323 -9.98 -19.24 0.05
CA GLY A 323 -10.36 -20.10 -1.08
C GLY A 323 -11.17 -21.33 -0.68
N THR A 324 -10.93 -21.86 0.52
CA THR A 324 -11.65 -23.01 1.08
C THR A 324 -12.85 -22.61 1.95
N SER A 325 -13.03 -21.30 2.21
CA SER A 325 -14.13 -20.79 3.03
C SER A 325 -15.44 -20.59 2.25
N LYS A 326 -16.51 -20.30 2.98
CA LYS A 326 -17.80 -19.91 2.39
C LYS A 326 -17.75 -18.59 1.61
N PHE A 327 -16.71 -17.75 1.83
CA PHE A 327 -16.58 -16.43 1.23
C PHE A 327 -15.98 -16.45 -0.18
N TRP A 328 -15.38 -17.57 -0.61
CA TRP A 328 -14.68 -17.66 -1.88
C TRP A 328 -15.45 -17.07 -3.07
N ASN A 329 -16.74 -17.43 -3.18
CA ASN A 329 -17.57 -17.05 -4.34
C ASN A 329 -17.89 -15.55 -4.43
N SER A 330 -17.54 -14.76 -3.42
CA SER A 330 -17.81 -13.32 -3.37
C SER A 330 -16.58 -12.49 -3.00
N THR A 331 -15.36 -13.06 -3.14
CA THR A 331 -14.13 -12.40 -2.71
C THR A 331 -13.18 -12.10 -3.87
N ALA A 332 -12.55 -10.93 -3.81
CA ALA A 332 -11.36 -10.58 -4.57
C ALA A 332 -10.18 -10.36 -3.61
N ILE A 333 -9.03 -10.97 -3.91
CA ILE A 333 -7.80 -10.84 -3.13
C ILE A 333 -6.74 -10.21 -4.03
N PHE A 334 -6.10 -9.16 -3.54
CA PHE A 334 -4.93 -8.52 -4.14
C PHE A 334 -3.72 -8.81 -3.26
N VAL A 335 -2.66 -9.36 -3.84
CA VAL A 335 -1.37 -9.55 -3.17
C VAL A 335 -0.37 -8.65 -3.87
N MET A 336 0.17 -7.68 -3.16
CA MET A 336 1.09 -6.69 -3.72
C MET A 336 2.27 -6.48 -2.77
N TRP A 337 3.38 -6.00 -3.31
CA TRP A 337 4.50 -5.49 -2.53
C TRP A 337 4.40 -3.97 -2.48
N ASP A 338 4.69 -3.42 -1.32
CA ASP A 338 4.52 -2.00 -1.00
C ASP A 338 5.41 -1.10 -1.86
N ASP A 339 6.70 -1.42 -1.91
CA ASP A 339 7.71 -0.75 -2.71
C ASP A 339 8.70 -1.72 -3.38
N TRP A 340 9.69 -1.19 -4.05
CA TRP A 340 10.65 -1.89 -4.92
C TRP A 340 11.86 -2.47 -4.18
N GLY A 341 12.10 -2.12 -2.93
CA GLY A 341 13.14 -2.66 -2.06
C GLY A 341 14.57 -2.46 -2.53
N GLY A 342 14.88 -1.48 -3.35
CA GLY A 342 16.19 -1.30 -3.94
C GLY A 342 16.54 -2.28 -5.07
N TRP A 343 15.66 -3.19 -5.45
CA TRP A 343 15.92 -4.22 -6.47
C TRP A 343 15.71 -3.72 -7.88
N PHE A 344 16.65 -4.07 -8.76
CA PHE A 344 16.61 -3.72 -10.18
C PHE A 344 15.29 -4.09 -10.85
N ASP A 345 14.74 -3.13 -11.59
CA ASP A 345 13.64 -3.31 -12.53
C ASP A 345 13.95 -2.64 -13.87
N PRO A 346 13.74 -3.32 -15.02
CA PRO A 346 14.09 -2.75 -16.32
C PRO A 346 13.09 -1.73 -16.86
N VAL A 347 11.91 -1.61 -16.25
CA VAL A 347 10.84 -0.75 -16.77
C VAL A 347 10.87 0.59 -16.05
N LYS A 348 10.97 1.64 -16.87
CA LYS A 348 11.05 3.02 -16.35
C LYS A 348 9.78 3.41 -15.63
N PRO A 349 9.87 4.10 -14.49
CA PRO A 349 8.71 4.67 -13.82
C PRO A 349 8.06 5.73 -14.70
N ILE A 350 6.77 5.96 -14.50
CA ILE A 350 5.97 6.90 -15.25
C ILE A 350 5.70 8.10 -14.36
N TYR A 351 6.13 9.28 -14.77
CA TYR A 351 5.81 10.51 -14.05
C TYR A 351 4.32 10.84 -14.17
N LYS A 352 3.64 10.98 -13.06
CA LYS A 352 2.23 11.42 -12.98
C LYS A 352 2.12 12.75 -12.24
N ASP A 353 2.76 12.85 -11.10
CA ASP A 353 2.92 14.02 -10.27
C ASP A 353 4.30 13.98 -9.58
N TYR A 354 4.57 14.85 -8.65
CA TYR A 354 5.88 14.87 -8.00
C TYR A 354 6.05 13.80 -6.90
N ASP A 355 4.99 13.12 -6.46
CA ASP A 355 5.03 12.02 -5.52
C ASP A 355 5.24 10.64 -6.21
N GLY A 356 4.88 10.51 -7.48
CA GLY A 356 4.93 9.21 -8.17
C GLY A 356 4.97 9.30 -9.70
N LEU A 357 4.95 8.15 -10.40
CA LEU A 357 4.99 6.80 -9.85
C LEU A 357 6.41 6.39 -9.45
N GLY A 358 6.51 5.46 -8.50
CA GLY A 358 7.73 4.73 -8.17
C GLY A 358 8.08 3.65 -9.19
N PHE A 359 9.03 2.77 -8.84
CA PHE A 359 9.36 1.61 -9.68
C PHE A 359 8.25 0.55 -9.64
N ARG A 360 8.36 -0.44 -10.53
CA ARG A 360 7.39 -1.53 -10.57
C ARG A 360 7.49 -2.43 -9.35
N VAL A 361 6.33 -2.79 -8.84
CA VAL A 361 6.11 -3.81 -7.81
C VAL A 361 5.24 -4.93 -8.37
N PRO A 362 5.32 -6.16 -7.85
CA PRO A 362 4.40 -7.21 -8.29
C PRO A 362 2.99 -6.99 -7.75
N ILE A 363 1.98 -7.46 -8.50
CA ILE A 363 0.63 -7.66 -7.99
C ILE A 363 0.02 -8.94 -8.56
N LEU A 364 -0.58 -9.72 -7.70
CA LEU A 364 -1.37 -10.91 -8.01
C LEU A 364 -2.83 -10.64 -7.67
N MET A 365 -3.74 -10.94 -8.59
CA MET A 365 -5.18 -10.71 -8.41
C MET A 365 -5.90 -12.04 -8.43
N VAL A 366 -6.48 -12.42 -7.30
CA VAL A 366 -7.05 -13.75 -7.03
C VAL A 366 -8.53 -13.63 -6.77
N SER A 367 -9.33 -14.33 -7.53
CA SER A 367 -10.80 -14.37 -7.38
C SER A 367 -11.37 -15.56 -8.17
N PRO A 368 -12.53 -16.09 -7.81
CA PRO A 368 -13.25 -17.01 -8.70
C PRO A 368 -13.61 -16.39 -10.05
N TYR A 369 -13.59 -15.07 -10.15
CA TYR A 369 -13.90 -14.31 -11.37
C TYR A 369 -12.65 -13.77 -12.08
N ALA A 370 -11.47 -13.85 -11.48
CA ALA A 370 -10.23 -13.42 -12.12
C ALA A 370 -9.91 -14.29 -13.35
N LYS A 371 -9.40 -13.72 -14.42
CA LYS A 371 -8.98 -14.44 -15.63
C LYS A 371 -7.89 -15.46 -15.30
N ARG A 372 -7.92 -16.63 -15.93
CA ARG A 372 -7.00 -17.72 -15.63
C ARG A 372 -5.65 -17.54 -16.31
N GLY A 373 -4.56 -17.53 -15.52
CA GLY A 373 -3.18 -17.47 -16.01
C GLY A 373 -2.95 -16.29 -16.96
N TYR A 374 -3.59 -15.18 -16.67
CA TYR A 374 -3.57 -13.99 -17.48
C TYR A 374 -2.45 -13.05 -17.00
N VAL A 375 -1.59 -12.63 -17.91
CA VAL A 375 -0.65 -11.56 -17.67
C VAL A 375 -1.23 -10.31 -18.30
N THR A 376 -1.60 -9.34 -17.46
CA THR A 376 -2.08 -8.04 -17.92
C THR A 376 -0.92 -7.07 -18.10
N HIS A 377 -0.98 -6.29 -19.19
CA HIS A 377 -0.04 -5.21 -19.50
C HIS A 377 -0.66 -3.83 -19.27
N VAL A 378 -1.84 -3.78 -18.65
CA VAL A 378 -2.46 -2.52 -18.26
C VAL A 378 -1.61 -1.87 -17.17
N GLN A 379 -1.35 -0.58 -17.32
CA GLN A 379 -0.67 0.19 -16.30
C GLN A 379 -1.59 0.35 -15.09
N TYR A 380 -1.18 -0.22 -13.97
CA TYR A 380 -1.79 -0.05 -12.65
C TYR A 380 -0.84 0.68 -11.70
N GLU A 381 -1.36 1.11 -10.58
CA GLU A 381 -0.61 1.66 -9.46
C GLU A 381 -1.24 1.19 -8.13
N THR A 382 -0.58 1.39 -6.97
CA THR A 382 -1.09 0.97 -5.66
C THR A 382 -2.55 1.38 -5.47
N ALA A 383 -2.87 2.62 -5.80
CA ALA A 383 -4.21 3.17 -5.72
C ALA A 383 -5.24 2.51 -6.69
N SER A 384 -4.79 1.64 -7.61
CA SER A 384 -5.73 0.84 -8.43
C SER A 384 -6.52 -0.17 -7.59
N VAL A 385 -5.96 -0.63 -6.47
CA VAL A 385 -6.68 -1.51 -5.53
C VAL A 385 -7.72 -0.71 -4.76
N LEU A 386 -7.40 0.52 -4.35
CA LEU A 386 -8.38 1.42 -3.72
C LEU A 386 -9.50 1.76 -4.69
N ARG A 387 -9.16 2.07 -5.94
CA ARG A 387 -10.13 2.30 -7.00
C ARG A 387 -11.07 1.11 -7.22
N PHE A 388 -10.56 -0.11 -7.14
CA PHE A 388 -11.39 -1.32 -7.20
C PHE A 388 -12.35 -1.40 -6.01
N MET A 389 -11.93 -1.04 -4.79
CA MET A 389 -12.79 -0.98 -3.61
C MET A 389 -13.88 0.07 -3.77
N GLU A 390 -13.51 1.29 -4.20
CA GLU A 390 -14.43 2.39 -4.46
C GLU A 390 -15.50 2.01 -5.47
N ASP A 391 -15.10 1.52 -6.63
CA ASP A 391 -16.03 1.12 -7.70
C ASP A 391 -16.87 -0.11 -7.32
N THR A 392 -16.35 -1.03 -6.48
CA THR A 392 -17.07 -2.21 -6.01
C THR A 392 -18.16 -1.85 -5.01
N PHE A 393 -17.85 -0.97 -4.06
CA PHE A 393 -18.73 -0.64 -2.94
C PHE A 393 -19.45 0.70 -3.10
N GLY A 394 -19.11 1.50 -4.10
CA GLY A 394 -19.71 2.82 -4.34
C GLY A 394 -19.14 3.92 -3.42
N LEU A 395 -17.92 3.71 -2.90
CA LEU A 395 -17.25 4.67 -2.03
C LEU A 395 -16.80 5.92 -2.79
N SER A 396 -16.55 7.01 -2.06
CA SER A 396 -15.98 8.23 -2.63
C SER A 396 -14.51 8.05 -2.96
N GLN A 397 -14.00 8.79 -3.94
CA GLN A 397 -12.58 8.88 -4.23
C GLN A 397 -11.86 9.72 -3.17
N LEU A 398 -10.68 9.27 -2.77
CA LEU A 398 -9.90 9.87 -1.69
C LEU A 398 -8.97 10.98 -2.17
N GLY A 399 -8.41 10.84 -3.37
CA GLY A 399 -7.38 11.76 -3.82
C GLY A 399 -7.03 11.69 -5.30
N ALA A 400 -5.83 12.17 -5.63
CA ALA A 400 -5.37 12.22 -7.02
C ALA A 400 -4.90 10.86 -7.53
N ALA A 401 -4.38 9.98 -6.67
CA ALA A 401 -3.82 8.70 -7.09
C ALA A 401 -4.92 7.72 -7.51
N ASP A 402 -5.98 7.56 -6.72
CA ASP A 402 -7.14 6.72 -7.02
C ASP A 402 -7.98 7.28 -8.16
N ALA A 403 -8.15 8.62 -8.22
CA ALA A 403 -8.87 9.28 -9.30
C ALA A 403 -8.24 9.02 -10.69
N ARG A 404 -6.91 8.92 -10.77
CA ARG A 404 -6.19 8.62 -12.03
C ARG A 404 -5.98 7.12 -12.26
N ALA A 405 -6.11 6.31 -11.22
CA ALA A 405 -5.85 4.88 -11.28
C ALA A 405 -6.88 4.15 -12.14
N LYS A 406 -6.45 3.07 -12.77
CA LYS A 406 -7.34 2.18 -13.52
C LYS A 406 -7.89 1.12 -12.60
N ASP A 407 -9.21 0.88 -12.68
CA ASP A 407 -9.84 -0.21 -11.99
C ASP A 407 -9.46 -1.57 -12.63
N PRO A 408 -8.86 -2.51 -11.85
CA PRO A 408 -8.56 -3.86 -12.32
C PRO A 408 -9.78 -4.66 -12.80
N ALA A 409 -10.98 -4.34 -12.32
CA ALA A 409 -12.21 -5.04 -12.71
C ALA A 409 -12.43 -5.05 -14.23
N ALA A 410 -12.07 -3.97 -14.90
CA ALA A 410 -12.28 -3.80 -16.34
C ALA A 410 -11.42 -4.74 -17.22
N ASP A 411 -10.27 -5.19 -16.72
CA ASP A 411 -9.33 -6.00 -17.49
C ASP A 411 -9.06 -7.38 -16.88
N ALA A 412 -8.85 -7.45 -15.56
CA ALA A 412 -8.37 -8.65 -14.88
C ALA A 412 -9.50 -9.63 -14.54
N PHE A 413 -10.75 -9.20 -14.50
CA PHE A 413 -11.90 -9.99 -14.07
C PHE A 413 -12.88 -10.25 -15.23
N ASP A 414 -13.66 -11.31 -15.10
CA ASP A 414 -14.79 -11.64 -15.96
C ASP A 414 -15.98 -12.07 -15.08
N TYR A 415 -16.85 -11.12 -14.79
CA TYR A 415 -18.05 -11.37 -13.97
C TYR A 415 -19.16 -12.12 -14.69
N SER A 416 -19.03 -12.36 -15.99
CA SER A 416 -19.98 -13.20 -16.74
C SER A 416 -19.71 -14.69 -16.58
N GLN A 417 -18.50 -15.06 -16.12
CA GLN A 417 -18.16 -16.46 -15.87
C GLN A 417 -18.80 -16.98 -14.58
N LYS A 418 -19.06 -18.28 -14.53
CA LYS A 418 -19.39 -18.94 -13.26
C LYS A 418 -18.19 -18.89 -12.32
N PRO A 419 -18.40 -18.70 -10.99
CA PRO A 419 -17.32 -18.71 -10.04
C PRO A 419 -16.53 -20.01 -10.13
N ARG A 420 -15.21 -19.90 -10.30
CA ARG A 420 -14.32 -21.06 -10.41
C ARG A 420 -14.12 -21.70 -9.05
N LYS A 421 -14.09 -23.04 -9.03
CA LYS A 421 -13.67 -23.75 -7.82
C LYS A 421 -12.26 -23.39 -7.45
N PHE A 422 -12.02 -23.19 -6.18
CA PHE A 422 -10.69 -22.95 -5.64
C PHE A 422 -9.80 -24.19 -5.82
N LYS A 423 -8.52 -23.95 -6.00
CA LYS A 423 -7.48 -24.96 -6.00
C LYS A 423 -6.38 -24.50 -5.08
N GLU A 424 -6.10 -25.27 -4.03
CA GLU A 424 -5.08 -24.96 -3.02
C GLU A 424 -3.72 -24.62 -3.63
N ILE A 425 -3.03 -23.72 -2.98
CA ILE A 425 -1.70 -23.22 -3.37
C ILE A 425 -0.63 -24.06 -2.66
N PRO A 426 0.28 -24.71 -3.41
CA PRO A 426 1.35 -25.48 -2.79
C PRO A 426 2.21 -24.61 -1.87
N GLY A 427 2.61 -25.18 -0.73
CA GLY A 427 3.45 -24.48 0.25
C GLY A 427 2.68 -23.80 1.39
N ALA A 428 1.35 -23.67 1.27
CA ALA A 428 0.51 -23.22 2.38
C ALA A 428 0.71 -24.05 3.65
N LYS A 429 0.64 -23.42 4.81
CA LYS A 429 0.70 -24.07 6.12
C LYS A 429 -0.67 -24.00 6.81
N PRO A 430 -1.00 -24.96 7.68
CA PRO A 430 -2.24 -24.89 8.44
C PRO A 430 -2.30 -23.61 9.31
N PRO A 431 -3.50 -23.04 9.54
CA PRO A 431 -3.67 -21.83 10.37
C PRO A 431 -2.96 -21.92 11.73
N ALA A 432 -3.01 -23.07 12.39
CA ALA A 432 -2.36 -23.28 13.69
C ALA A 432 -0.84 -23.04 13.68
N PHE A 433 -0.17 -23.22 12.54
CA PHE A 433 1.26 -22.94 12.42
C PHE A 433 1.55 -21.44 12.64
N TRP A 434 0.79 -20.58 11.97
CA TRP A 434 0.97 -19.13 12.04
C TRP A 434 0.51 -18.55 13.38
N ILE A 435 -0.64 -19.00 13.88
CA ILE A 435 -1.17 -18.60 15.19
C ILE A 435 -0.19 -18.95 16.32
N LEU A 436 0.56 -20.05 16.21
CA LEU A 436 1.58 -20.40 17.19
C LEU A 436 2.88 -19.61 17.04
N GLN A 437 3.23 -19.23 15.82
CA GLN A 437 4.43 -18.43 15.52
C GLN A 437 4.31 -17.00 16.04
N GLU A 438 3.10 -16.42 15.98
CA GLU A 438 2.84 -15.01 16.31
C GLU A 438 2.31 -14.81 17.75
N ARG A 439 2.37 -15.84 18.60
CA ARG A 439 2.07 -15.75 20.04
C ARG A 439 3.32 -15.37 20.82
#